data_2bc8fe06e4ef3f6c9b7e9b36d88178d1
#
_entry.id   2bc8fe06e4ef3f6c9b7e9b36d88178d1
#
_cell.length_a   1.000
_cell.length_b   1.000
_cell.length_c   1.000
_cell.angle_alpha   90.00
_cell.angle_beta   90.00
_cell.angle_gamma   90.00
#
_symmetry.space_group_name_H-M   'P 1'
#
loop_
_entity.id
_entity.type
_entity.pdbx_description
1 polymer ?
#
loop_
_entity_poly.entity_id
_entity_poly.type
_entity_poly.pdbx_seq_one_letter_code
_entity_poly.pdbx_strand_id
1 'polypeptide(L)'
;MSSFESIAMKRILPLLLVSASIGPAFLSPPSSLAAAVEQAEPFVGLQPGLGSLPLLGRGRTRSISAENPTGEKGKGGMAIPQPGEPKPVASARAADDLGQGWKVRPFIRINARQTATLMDVAGSGIIQHIWLVEGLNRGLVIRFYWDGEETPSVEAPAPDFFAVGHGRFAPVNSLAVVVNPANAMNCFWPMPFRSRAQITLSNETDRDVELVAYQITYVETEVPAAAGTFHAQYRRAGTAERNPYVILDDIKGRGRYVGTFLAWTQLEKGWFGEGEIKFFMDGDAQFPTICGTGTEDYFLGSYGFPKPYSTMYSGTVLPSSENADPPNFWSLYRWHIQDPINFERDLRVTIQALGWGKDGKYKKLSDDIASVAYWYQTEPHAPFPKLPALADRLRDALRPPLLLPGAIECESSVITARSAGVVTESQGLSGFGNGWSGDAHLFVRATKLGDFVELNIPATGPGARRILLHATKAKDYGQLRFAVNGKAIEPIFDGYAAQPAPTGRIDLGVHEPKDGKFILRAEVVGANAASTGAKYYSGLDAVLLEKP
;
A
#
# COMPACT_ATOMS: atom_id res chain seq x y z
N MET A 1 -30.66 -24.21 53.59
CA MET A 1 -31.96 -24.07 54.24
C MET A 1 -32.97 -23.83 53.16
N SER A 2 -33.69 -24.82 52.96
CA SER A 2 -35.13 -25.10 52.79
C SER A 2 -35.72 -24.49 51.51
N SER A 3 -36.51 -25.13 50.77
CA SER A 3 -37.04 -26.51 50.62
C SER A 3 -38.06 -26.46 49.50
N PHE A 4 -38.01 -27.44 48.63
CA PHE A 4 -39.11 -28.23 48.05
C PHE A 4 -40.49 -27.58 47.97
N GLU A 5 -41.17 -27.68 46.82
CA GLU A 5 -42.24 -28.63 46.65
C GLU A 5 -42.76 -28.78 45.22
N SER A 6 -43.01 -30.03 44.89
CA SER A 6 -43.63 -30.66 43.72
C SER A 6 -45.15 -30.68 43.84
N ILE A 7 -45.91 -30.54 42.72
CA ILE A 7 -47.19 -31.14 42.58
C ILE A 7 -47.44 -31.68 41.17
N ALA A 8 -47.66 -33.00 41.09
CA ALA A 8 -48.21 -33.73 39.95
C ALA A 8 -49.65 -34.07 40.21
N MET A 9 -50.51 -34.11 39.18
CA MET A 9 -51.73 -34.97 39.11
C MET A 9 -52.38 -34.91 37.72
N LYS A 10 -52.30 -35.94 36.95
CA LYS A 10 -53.19 -37.04 36.51
C LYS A 10 -54.70 -36.70 36.28
N ARG A 11 -55.20 -37.10 35.08
CA ARG A 11 -56.45 -37.77 34.72
C ARG A 11 -56.55 -37.91 33.20
N ILE A 12 -56.50 -39.06 32.55
CA ILE A 12 -57.31 -40.31 32.35
C ILE A 12 -58.62 -40.01 31.58
N LEU A 13 -58.68 -40.38 30.32
CA LEU A 13 -59.55 -41.17 29.39
C LEU A 13 -61.06 -40.96 29.42
N PRO A 14 -61.85 -41.23 28.34
CA PRO A 14 -61.86 -42.52 27.64
C PRO A 14 -62.04 -42.52 26.09
N LEU A 15 -61.75 -43.69 25.56
CA LEU A 15 -61.92 -44.27 24.24
C LEU A 15 -63.42 -44.31 23.79
N LEU A 16 -63.62 -44.07 22.49
CA LEU A 16 -64.80 -44.55 21.76
C LEU A 16 -64.36 -45.22 20.47
N LEU A 17 -64.53 -46.54 20.43
CA LEU A 17 -64.37 -47.37 19.21
C LEU A 17 -65.63 -47.17 18.34
N VAL A 18 -65.44 -46.86 17.06
CA VAL A 18 -66.38 -47.12 15.99
C VAL A 18 -65.70 -47.96 14.94
N SER A 19 -66.12 -49.22 14.84
CA SER A 19 -65.72 -50.13 13.78
C SER A 19 -66.54 -49.88 12.53
N ALA A 20 -65.92 -49.55 11.41
CA ALA A 20 -66.49 -49.64 10.06
C ALA A 20 -65.54 -50.42 9.18
N SER A 21 -65.93 -51.61 8.82
CA SER A 21 -65.27 -52.47 7.84
C SER A 21 -65.56 -51.97 6.46
N ILE A 22 -64.47 -51.61 5.69
CA ILE A 22 -64.51 -51.41 4.24
C ILE A 22 -63.37 -52.20 3.64
N GLY A 23 -63.64 -53.01 2.63
CA GLY A 23 -62.78 -53.97 1.98
C GLY A 23 -61.60 -53.41 1.24
N PRO A 24 -60.68 -54.24 0.76
CA PRO A 24 -59.37 -53.79 0.21
C PRO A 24 -59.56 -53.21 -1.22
N ALA A 25 -59.48 -51.89 -1.32
CA ALA A 25 -59.17 -51.23 -2.58
C ALA A 25 -57.65 -51.25 -2.78
N PHE A 26 -57.19 -51.97 -3.77
CA PHE A 26 -55.81 -51.88 -4.24
C PHE A 26 -55.54 -50.44 -4.71
N LEU A 27 -55.04 -49.61 -3.85
CA LEU A 27 -54.38 -48.35 -4.23
C LEU A 27 -52.93 -48.66 -4.60
N SER A 28 -52.63 -48.53 -5.89
CA SER A 28 -51.29 -48.45 -6.40
C SER A 28 -50.52 -47.36 -5.60
N PRO A 29 -49.30 -47.62 -5.17
CA PRO A 29 -48.52 -46.58 -4.49
C PRO A 29 -48.35 -45.42 -5.44
N PRO A 30 -48.50 -44.15 -4.98
CA PRO A 30 -48.14 -43.02 -5.81
C PRO A 30 -46.66 -43.19 -6.16
N SER A 31 -46.37 -43.14 -7.46
CA SER A 31 -45.03 -43.02 -7.95
C SER A 31 -44.34 -41.91 -7.13
N SER A 32 -43.50 -42.31 -6.23
CA SER A 32 -42.66 -41.38 -5.52
C SER A 32 -41.82 -40.67 -6.60
N LEU A 33 -42.24 -39.46 -6.93
CA LEU A 33 -41.24 -38.46 -7.34
C LEU A 33 -40.31 -38.30 -6.10
N ALA A 34 -39.42 -39.24 -5.92
CA ALA A 34 -38.12 -38.96 -5.38
C ALA A 34 -37.49 -38.05 -6.42
N ALA A 35 -37.81 -36.75 -6.35
CA ALA A 35 -36.92 -35.75 -6.90
C ALA A 35 -35.57 -36.12 -6.27
N ALA A 36 -34.69 -36.71 -7.07
CA ALA A 36 -33.29 -36.77 -6.76
C ALA A 36 -32.94 -35.32 -6.47
N VAL A 37 -32.81 -34.95 -5.22
CA VAL A 37 -32.03 -33.80 -4.83
C VAL A 37 -30.67 -34.15 -5.38
N GLU A 38 -30.42 -33.71 -6.61
CA GLU A 38 -29.10 -33.68 -7.20
C GLU A 38 -28.29 -32.92 -6.17
N GLN A 39 -27.60 -33.68 -5.30
CA GLN A 39 -26.66 -33.09 -4.35
C GLN A 39 -25.67 -32.37 -5.24
N ALA A 40 -25.82 -31.04 -5.33
CA ALA A 40 -24.90 -30.20 -6.03
C ALA A 40 -23.51 -30.61 -5.55
N GLU A 41 -22.73 -31.22 -6.47
CA GLU A 41 -21.34 -31.62 -6.19
C GLU A 41 -20.67 -30.45 -5.46
N PRO A 42 -19.99 -30.70 -4.34
CA PRO A 42 -19.39 -29.64 -3.58
C PRO A 42 -18.44 -28.85 -4.46
N PHE A 43 -18.60 -27.54 -4.50
CA PHE A 43 -17.92 -26.65 -5.41
C PHE A 43 -16.43 -26.56 -5.04
N VAL A 44 -15.59 -27.26 -5.78
CA VAL A 44 -14.15 -27.34 -5.51
C VAL A 44 -13.50 -25.98 -5.60
N GLY A 45 -12.81 -25.56 -4.54
CA GLY A 45 -12.11 -24.27 -4.45
C GLY A 45 -12.87 -23.16 -3.75
N LEU A 46 -14.18 -23.30 -3.50
CA LEU A 46 -14.99 -22.34 -2.71
C LEU A 46 -15.49 -22.96 -1.38
N GLN A 47 -14.87 -24.02 -0.89
CA GLN A 47 -15.34 -24.77 0.27
C GLN A 47 -14.73 -24.28 1.58
N PRO A 48 -15.48 -24.30 2.69
CA PRO A 48 -14.99 -23.82 3.97
C PRO A 48 -14.11 -24.85 4.68
N GLY A 49 -12.88 -24.49 4.96
CA GLY A 49 -12.03 -25.08 5.98
C GLY A 49 -11.59 -26.54 5.82
N LEU A 50 -10.97 -27.07 6.86
CA LEU A 50 -10.39 -28.43 6.88
C LEU A 50 -11.43 -29.55 6.74
N GLY A 51 -12.67 -29.33 7.18
CA GLY A 51 -13.73 -30.34 7.15
C GLY A 51 -14.16 -30.74 5.74
N SER A 52 -13.92 -29.92 4.73
CA SER A 52 -14.24 -30.21 3.33
C SER A 52 -13.14 -30.97 2.57
N LEU A 53 -11.92 -31.06 3.10
CA LEU A 53 -10.80 -31.71 2.43
C LEU A 53 -11.03 -33.19 2.06
N PRO A 54 -11.76 -34.00 2.87
CA PRO A 54 -12.09 -35.38 2.47
C PRO A 54 -13.10 -35.48 1.32
N LEU A 55 -13.81 -34.39 0.97
CA LEU A 55 -14.78 -34.37 -0.11
C LEU A 55 -14.04 -34.23 -1.45
N LEU A 56 -13.95 -35.32 -2.21
CA LEU A 56 -13.23 -35.36 -3.46
C LEU A 56 -14.08 -34.79 -4.60
N GLY A 57 -13.80 -33.55 -4.99
CA GLY A 57 -14.42 -32.90 -6.14
C GLY A 57 -13.76 -33.31 -7.47
N ARG A 58 -14.39 -32.91 -8.61
CA ARG A 58 -13.90 -33.20 -9.96
C ARG A 58 -12.83 -32.24 -10.47
N GLY A 59 -12.47 -31.22 -9.72
CA GLY A 59 -11.51 -30.20 -10.12
C GLY A 59 -10.10 -30.75 -10.32
N ARG A 60 -9.35 -30.16 -11.24
CA ARG A 60 -7.96 -30.53 -11.53
C ARG A 60 -7.02 -29.41 -11.13
N THR A 61 -6.16 -29.67 -10.15
CA THR A 61 -5.18 -28.68 -9.70
C THR A 61 -4.12 -28.43 -10.77
N ARG A 62 -3.77 -27.14 -10.92
CA ARG A 62 -2.67 -26.62 -11.74
C ARG A 62 -1.87 -25.63 -10.93
N SER A 63 -0.63 -25.40 -11.36
CA SER A 63 0.22 -24.39 -10.77
C SER A 63 1.08 -23.72 -11.83
N ILE A 64 1.14 -22.40 -11.78
CA ILE A 64 2.03 -21.58 -12.61
C ILE A 64 3.15 -21.05 -11.76
N SER A 65 4.37 -21.12 -12.26
CA SER A 65 5.58 -20.59 -11.64
C SER A 65 6.62 -20.32 -12.72
N ALA A 66 7.75 -19.74 -12.39
CA ALA A 66 8.86 -19.59 -13.34
C ALA A 66 9.38 -20.92 -13.89
N GLU A 67 9.20 -22.03 -13.14
CA GLU A 67 9.55 -23.41 -13.59
C GLU A 67 8.45 -24.09 -14.41
N ASN A 68 7.21 -23.53 -14.43
CA ASN A 68 6.10 -23.94 -15.29
C ASN A 68 5.26 -22.72 -15.68
N PRO A 69 5.74 -21.89 -16.60
CA PRO A 69 5.11 -20.59 -16.90
C PRO A 69 3.74 -20.69 -17.60
N THR A 70 3.42 -21.84 -18.18
CA THR A 70 2.11 -22.08 -18.81
C THR A 70 1.10 -22.78 -17.90
N GLY A 71 1.57 -23.36 -16.79
CA GLY A 71 0.73 -24.19 -15.90
C GLY A 71 0.28 -25.53 -16.51
N GLU A 72 0.74 -25.88 -17.71
CA GLU A 72 0.35 -27.11 -18.39
C GLU A 72 0.77 -28.38 -17.62
N LYS A 73 -0.07 -29.40 -17.74
CA LYS A 73 0.19 -30.71 -17.14
C LYS A 73 1.51 -31.31 -17.65
N GLY A 74 2.40 -31.68 -16.74
CA GLY A 74 3.67 -32.34 -17.05
C GLY A 74 4.73 -31.44 -17.68
N LYS A 75 4.58 -30.10 -17.58
CA LYS A 75 5.53 -29.12 -18.14
C LYS A 75 6.41 -28.42 -17.09
N GLY A 76 6.29 -28.78 -15.83
CA GLY A 76 7.17 -28.26 -14.78
C GLY A 76 8.60 -28.76 -14.87
N GLY A 77 9.60 -27.92 -14.56
CA GLY A 77 11.02 -28.28 -14.55
C GLY A 77 11.63 -28.58 -15.93
N MET A 78 11.01 -28.12 -17.01
CA MET A 78 11.49 -28.40 -18.37
C MET A 78 12.60 -27.47 -18.85
N ALA A 79 12.94 -26.42 -18.10
CA ALA A 79 14.01 -25.52 -18.47
C ALA A 79 15.35 -26.27 -18.57
N ILE A 80 16.13 -25.93 -19.59
CA ILE A 80 17.49 -26.47 -19.80
C ILE A 80 18.48 -25.36 -19.42
N PRO A 81 19.54 -25.65 -18.66
CA PRO A 81 20.61 -24.67 -18.43
C PRO A 81 21.20 -24.21 -19.74
N GLN A 82 21.33 -22.89 -19.92
CA GLN A 82 21.90 -22.28 -21.13
C GLN A 82 23.30 -21.74 -20.80
N PRO A 83 24.37 -22.37 -21.27
CA PRO A 83 25.71 -21.83 -21.10
C PRO A 83 25.84 -20.45 -21.71
N GLY A 84 26.39 -19.49 -20.96
CA GLY A 84 26.57 -18.11 -21.42
C GLY A 84 25.33 -17.21 -21.36
N GLU A 85 24.15 -17.71 -21.03
CA GLU A 85 22.97 -16.87 -20.78
C GLU A 85 23.23 -15.95 -19.57
N PRO A 86 22.96 -14.65 -19.66
CA PRO A 86 23.08 -13.74 -18.52
C PRO A 86 22.17 -14.21 -17.38
N LYS A 87 22.76 -14.47 -16.22
CA LYS A 87 22.01 -14.89 -15.03
C LYS A 87 21.93 -13.73 -14.05
N PRO A 88 20.72 -13.33 -13.63
CA PRO A 88 20.55 -12.14 -12.82
C PRO A 88 21.22 -12.24 -11.44
N VAL A 89 21.27 -13.46 -10.85
CA VAL A 89 21.91 -13.73 -9.56
C VAL A 89 22.69 -15.05 -9.57
N ALA A 90 23.66 -15.18 -8.66
CA ALA A 90 24.51 -16.38 -8.58
C ALA A 90 23.73 -17.69 -8.40
N SER A 91 22.63 -17.69 -7.62
CA SER A 91 21.77 -18.84 -7.41
C SER A 91 21.12 -19.39 -8.69
N ALA A 92 20.95 -18.57 -9.73
CA ALA A 92 20.42 -19.01 -11.01
C ALA A 92 21.36 -19.97 -11.76
N ARG A 93 22.62 -20.05 -11.35
CA ARG A 93 23.63 -21.00 -11.88
C ARG A 93 23.72 -22.30 -11.09
N ALA A 94 22.99 -22.41 -10.00
CA ALA A 94 23.12 -23.54 -9.07
C ALA A 94 22.77 -24.89 -9.70
N ALA A 95 22.02 -24.92 -10.80
CA ALA A 95 21.62 -26.12 -11.52
C ALA A 95 22.42 -26.35 -12.81
N ASP A 96 23.45 -25.57 -13.13
CA ASP A 96 24.20 -25.69 -14.40
C ASP A 96 24.80 -27.09 -14.61
N ASP A 97 25.32 -27.71 -13.55
CA ASP A 97 25.90 -29.03 -13.59
C ASP A 97 24.87 -30.17 -13.36
N LEU A 98 23.60 -29.84 -13.04
CA LEU A 98 22.56 -30.82 -12.75
C LEU A 98 21.65 -31.10 -13.96
N GLY A 99 21.51 -30.14 -14.87
CA GLY A 99 20.77 -30.28 -16.11
C GLY A 99 19.26 -30.10 -15.97
N GLN A 100 18.52 -30.56 -16.98
CA GLN A 100 17.06 -30.46 -17.04
C GLN A 100 16.39 -31.31 -15.93
N GLY A 101 15.25 -30.80 -15.43
CA GLY A 101 14.51 -31.48 -14.36
C GLY A 101 14.91 -31.00 -12.95
N TRP A 102 15.99 -30.27 -12.85
CA TRP A 102 16.39 -29.61 -11.61
C TRP A 102 15.96 -28.13 -11.58
N LYS A 103 16.21 -27.43 -10.47
CA LYS A 103 15.82 -26.03 -10.24
C LYS A 103 16.59 -25.06 -11.15
N VAL A 104 16.21 -24.96 -12.44
CA VAL A 104 16.91 -24.19 -13.47
C VAL A 104 16.44 -22.73 -13.54
N ARG A 105 15.13 -22.48 -13.45
CA ARG A 105 14.51 -21.13 -13.54
C ARG A 105 13.57 -20.86 -12.37
N PRO A 106 14.07 -20.72 -11.14
CA PRO A 106 13.22 -20.60 -9.95
C PRO A 106 12.56 -19.22 -9.79
N PHE A 107 12.92 -18.23 -10.60
CA PHE A 107 12.43 -16.86 -10.57
C PHE A 107 12.56 -16.21 -11.95
N ILE A 108 11.94 -15.04 -12.10
CA ILE A 108 12.09 -14.18 -13.27
C ILE A 108 12.75 -12.86 -12.87
N ARG A 109 13.30 -12.16 -13.86
CA ARG A 109 13.72 -10.76 -13.78
C ARG A 109 12.65 -9.90 -14.46
N ILE A 110 12.38 -8.71 -13.94
CA ILE A 110 11.53 -7.72 -14.59
C ILE A 110 12.35 -6.45 -14.77
N ASN A 111 12.66 -6.13 -16.03
CA ASN A 111 13.45 -4.94 -16.33
C ASN A 111 12.70 -3.65 -15.94
N ALA A 112 13.44 -2.56 -15.79
CA ALA A 112 12.89 -1.24 -15.56
C ALA A 112 11.80 -0.89 -16.60
N ARG A 113 10.67 -0.35 -16.15
CA ARG A 113 9.54 0.07 -17.00
C ARG A 113 8.90 -1.07 -17.81
N GLN A 114 9.07 -2.33 -17.42
CA GLN A 114 8.50 -3.49 -18.09
C GLN A 114 7.41 -4.15 -17.25
N THR A 115 6.54 -4.88 -17.94
CA THR A 115 5.47 -5.69 -17.35
C THR A 115 5.72 -7.16 -17.67
N ALA A 116 5.69 -8.01 -16.64
CA ALA A 116 5.71 -9.46 -16.79
C ALA A 116 4.30 -10.02 -16.63
N THR A 117 3.93 -10.98 -17.48
CA THR A 117 2.74 -11.80 -17.29
C THR A 117 3.11 -12.98 -16.39
N LEU A 118 2.52 -13.03 -15.20
CA LEU A 118 2.72 -14.14 -14.25
C LEU A 118 1.78 -15.30 -14.52
N MET A 119 0.57 -15.03 -14.99
CA MET A 119 -0.45 -16.01 -15.35
C MET A 119 -1.25 -15.51 -16.54
N ASP A 120 -1.52 -16.39 -17.51
CA ASP A 120 -2.50 -16.17 -18.59
C ASP A 120 -3.06 -17.53 -18.99
N VAL A 121 -4.25 -17.85 -18.49
CA VAL A 121 -4.89 -19.16 -18.72
C VAL A 121 -6.29 -18.97 -19.24
N ALA A 122 -6.62 -19.73 -20.27
CA ALA A 122 -7.97 -19.87 -20.81
C ALA A 122 -8.73 -21.00 -20.11
N GLY A 123 -10.04 -20.89 -20.06
CA GLY A 123 -10.94 -21.85 -19.41
C GLY A 123 -11.49 -21.31 -18.11
N SER A 124 -12.16 -22.16 -17.36
CA SER A 124 -12.87 -21.85 -16.13
C SER A 124 -12.15 -22.44 -14.92
N GLY A 125 -12.06 -21.69 -13.83
CA GLY A 125 -11.37 -22.17 -12.64
C GLY A 125 -11.43 -21.19 -11.46
N ILE A 126 -10.70 -21.56 -10.41
CA ILE A 126 -10.58 -20.76 -9.18
C ILE A 126 -9.12 -20.73 -8.75
N ILE A 127 -8.54 -19.55 -8.67
CA ILE A 127 -7.23 -19.38 -8.02
C ILE A 127 -7.44 -19.58 -6.52
N GLN A 128 -6.61 -20.42 -5.91
CA GLN A 128 -6.70 -20.78 -4.50
C GLN A 128 -5.56 -20.21 -3.66
N HIS A 129 -4.40 -20.00 -4.30
CA HIS A 129 -3.21 -19.51 -3.60
C HIS A 129 -2.29 -18.76 -4.57
N ILE A 130 -1.78 -17.64 -4.11
CA ILE A 130 -0.70 -16.88 -4.74
C ILE A 130 0.43 -16.74 -3.73
N TRP A 131 1.61 -17.22 -4.07
CA TRP A 131 2.86 -16.96 -3.37
C TRP A 131 3.73 -16.05 -4.23
N LEU A 132 4.24 -14.98 -3.64
CA LEU A 132 5.10 -14.01 -4.32
C LEU A 132 6.24 -13.58 -3.40
N VAL A 133 7.45 -13.52 -3.94
CA VAL A 133 8.64 -12.95 -3.27
C VAL A 133 9.27 -11.92 -4.18
N GLU A 134 9.38 -10.72 -3.66
CA GLU A 134 10.02 -9.58 -4.29
C GLU A 134 10.53 -8.57 -3.22
N GLY A 135 11.06 -7.41 -3.61
CA GLY A 135 11.73 -6.47 -2.71
C GLY A 135 10.82 -5.52 -1.91
N LEU A 136 9.51 -5.78 -1.73
CA LEU A 136 8.52 -4.93 -1.07
C LEU A 136 8.44 -3.51 -1.66
N ASN A 137 8.56 -3.41 -2.98
CA ASN A 137 8.61 -2.12 -3.67
C ASN A 137 7.23 -1.69 -4.17
N ARG A 138 6.70 -0.57 -3.68
CA ARG A 138 5.44 0.05 -4.16
C ARG A 138 5.47 0.49 -5.63
N GLY A 139 6.62 0.44 -6.28
CA GLY A 139 6.76 0.61 -7.72
C GLY A 139 6.45 -0.65 -8.53
N LEU A 140 6.28 -1.80 -7.88
CA LEU A 140 5.76 -3.02 -8.48
C LEU A 140 4.26 -3.07 -8.33
N VAL A 141 3.53 -3.03 -9.45
CA VAL A 141 2.06 -3.01 -9.47
C VAL A 141 1.55 -4.35 -9.99
N ILE A 142 0.74 -5.02 -9.17
CA ILE A 142 0.04 -6.25 -9.55
C ILE A 142 -1.35 -5.92 -10.10
N ARG A 143 -1.72 -6.54 -11.24
CA ARG A 143 -3.04 -6.39 -11.87
C ARG A 143 -3.60 -7.73 -12.26
N PHE A 144 -4.90 -7.92 -12.00
CA PHE A 144 -5.65 -9.12 -12.41
C PHE A 144 -6.78 -8.72 -13.34
N TYR A 145 -6.98 -9.55 -14.35
CA TYR A 145 -8.03 -9.37 -15.37
C TYR A 145 -8.82 -10.66 -15.49
N TRP A 146 -10.13 -10.59 -15.37
CA TRP A 146 -11.01 -11.74 -15.46
C TRP A 146 -11.76 -11.74 -16.80
N ASP A 147 -11.93 -12.93 -17.37
CA ASP A 147 -12.85 -13.23 -18.45
C ASP A 147 -12.70 -12.37 -19.72
N GLY A 148 -11.51 -11.83 -19.95
CA GLY A 148 -11.18 -11.01 -21.11
C GLY A 148 -11.48 -9.53 -20.95
N GLU A 149 -11.74 -9.04 -19.75
CA GLU A 149 -11.93 -7.61 -19.51
C GLU A 149 -10.64 -6.81 -19.78
N GLU A 150 -10.81 -5.60 -20.32
CA GLU A 150 -9.72 -4.69 -20.65
C GLU A 150 -9.22 -3.91 -19.42
N THR A 151 -10.12 -3.66 -18.45
CA THR A 151 -9.80 -2.97 -17.20
C THR A 151 -9.51 -3.97 -16.10
N PRO A 152 -8.52 -3.71 -15.23
CA PRO A 152 -8.18 -4.63 -14.16
C PRO A 152 -9.25 -4.66 -13.06
N SER A 153 -9.61 -5.86 -12.61
CA SER A 153 -10.43 -6.09 -11.42
C SER A 153 -9.61 -6.02 -10.12
N VAL A 154 -8.29 -6.17 -10.21
CA VAL A 154 -7.34 -5.93 -9.11
C VAL A 154 -6.25 -5.00 -9.60
N GLU A 155 -6.02 -3.90 -8.88
CA GLU A 155 -4.90 -3.00 -9.15
C GLU A 155 -4.36 -2.42 -7.84
N ALA A 156 -3.12 -2.81 -7.48
CA ALA A 156 -2.46 -2.32 -6.27
C ALA A 156 -0.92 -2.44 -6.40
N PRO A 157 -0.15 -1.66 -5.65
CA PRO A 157 1.23 -2.02 -5.37
C PRO A 157 1.28 -3.42 -4.76
N ALA A 158 2.18 -4.27 -5.25
CA ALA A 158 2.22 -5.67 -4.83
C ALA A 158 2.32 -5.84 -3.31
N PRO A 159 3.21 -5.14 -2.57
CA PRO A 159 3.26 -5.30 -1.12
C PRO A 159 1.94 -4.89 -0.43
N ASP A 160 1.30 -3.79 -0.86
CA ASP A 160 0.04 -3.35 -0.25
C ASP A 160 -1.10 -4.34 -0.51
N PHE A 161 -1.14 -5.03 -1.66
CA PHE A 161 -2.09 -6.12 -1.92
C PHE A 161 -1.93 -7.28 -0.93
N PHE A 162 -0.73 -7.51 -0.41
CA PHE A 162 -0.47 -8.51 0.61
C PHE A 162 -0.45 -7.93 2.04
N ALA A 163 -1.06 -6.79 2.27
CA ALA A 163 -1.14 -6.12 3.57
C ALA A 163 0.24 -5.72 4.16
N VAL A 164 1.22 -5.44 3.32
CA VAL A 164 2.53 -4.89 3.71
C VAL A 164 2.57 -3.41 3.37
N GLY A 165 2.30 -2.56 4.35
CA GLY A 165 2.27 -1.11 4.18
C GLY A 165 3.65 -0.47 4.16
N HIS A 166 3.74 0.72 3.54
CA HIS A 166 4.91 1.60 3.55
C HIS A 166 6.17 0.98 2.92
N GLY A 167 6.07 -0.14 2.20
CA GLY A 167 7.24 -0.90 1.74
C GLY A 167 8.10 -1.45 2.89
N ARG A 168 7.51 -1.67 4.06
CA ARG A 168 8.19 -2.11 5.29
C ARG A 168 7.69 -3.47 5.72
N PHE A 169 8.60 -4.40 5.91
CA PHE A 169 8.25 -5.73 6.39
C PHE A 169 7.61 -5.68 7.78
N ALA A 170 6.50 -6.37 7.90
CA ALA A 170 5.89 -6.75 9.17
C ALA A 170 5.22 -8.12 9.00
N PRO A 171 5.31 -9.03 9.99
CA PRO A 171 4.70 -10.35 9.87
C PRO A 171 3.18 -10.25 9.89
N VAL A 172 2.53 -10.82 8.88
CA VAL A 172 1.08 -10.97 8.79
C VAL A 172 0.74 -12.46 8.89
N ASN A 173 -0.11 -12.83 9.85
CA ASN A 173 -0.56 -14.22 10.05
C ASN A 173 -2.08 -14.26 10.12
N SER A 174 -2.73 -14.30 8.95
CA SER A 174 -4.19 -14.29 8.87
C SER A 174 -4.72 -15.40 7.96
N LEU A 175 -6.04 -15.57 7.88
CA LEU A 175 -6.64 -16.57 7.00
C LEU A 175 -6.50 -16.22 5.52
N ALA A 176 -6.60 -14.95 5.17
CA ALA A 176 -6.62 -14.51 3.78
C ALA A 176 -5.23 -14.14 3.24
N VAL A 177 -4.36 -13.62 4.11
CA VAL A 177 -3.02 -13.14 3.74
C VAL A 177 -2.02 -13.56 4.80
N VAL A 178 -0.88 -14.09 4.34
CA VAL A 178 0.26 -14.43 5.22
C VAL A 178 1.53 -13.85 4.62
N VAL A 179 2.27 -13.09 5.43
CA VAL A 179 3.60 -12.57 5.06
C VAL A 179 4.58 -13.03 6.12
N ASN A 180 5.10 -14.23 5.92
CA ASN A 180 5.99 -14.90 6.87
C ASN A 180 6.51 -16.21 6.28
N PRO A 181 7.80 -16.61 6.50
CA PRO A 181 8.88 -15.80 7.07
C PRO A 181 9.39 -14.76 6.07
N ALA A 182 10.01 -13.72 6.56
CA ALA A 182 10.56 -12.61 5.75
C ALA A 182 9.53 -12.07 4.73
N ASN A 183 9.96 -11.76 3.51
CA ASN A 183 9.11 -11.17 2.46
C ASN A 183 8.28 -12.19 1.68
N ALA A 184 8.04 -13.39 2.20
CA ALA A 184 7.19 -14.38 1.55
C ALA A 184 5.71 -13.97 1.68
N MET A 185 5.18 -13.38 0.62
CA MET A 185 3.80 -12.88 0.54
C MET A 185 2.87 -13.97 0.01
N ASN A 186 1.82 -14.28 0.75
CA ASN A 186 0.85 -15.32 0.42
C ASN A 186 -0.56 -14.75 0.45
N CYS A 187 -1.38 -15.09 -0.53
CA CYS A 187 -2.79 -14.75 -0.62
C CYS A 187 -3.62 -16.00 -0.82
N PHE A 188 -4.66 -16.17 -0.03
CA PHE A 188 -5.58 -17.31 -0.04
C PHE A 188 -7.03 -16.90 -0.38
N TRP A 189 -7.27 -15.67 -0.82
CA TRP A 189 -8.57 -15.29 -1.35
C TRP A 189 -8.93 -16.17 -2.54
N PRO A 190 -10.07 -16.89 -2.55
CA PRO A 190 -10.50 -17.65 -3.71
C PRO A 190 -10.91 -16.69 -4.83
N MET A 191 -10.36 -16.89 -6.05
CA MET A 191 -10.62 -15.97 -7.18
C MET A 191 -11.21 -16.76 -8.36
N PRO A 192 -12.56 -16.81 -8.49
CA PRO A 192 -13.22 -17.49 -9.58
C PRO A 192 -13.07 -16.72 -10.90
N PHE A 193 -12.89 -17.46 -12.01
CA PHE A 193 -12.93 -16.95 -13.39
C PHE A 193 -13.62 -17.96 -14.30
N ARG A 194 -14.33 -17.51 -15.34
CA ARG A 194 -15.21 -18.36 -16.17
C ARG A 194 -14.64 -18.71 -17.53
N SER A 195 -13.79 -17.85 -18.08
CA SER A 195 -13.23 -18.04 -19.42
C SER A 195 -11.74 -17.73 -19.52
N ARG A 196 -11.23 -16.84 -18.69
CA ARG A 196 -9.79 -16.49 -18.66
C ARG A 196 -9.40 -15.85 -17.34
N ALA A 197 -8.18 -16.14 -16.90
CA ALA A 197 -7.53 -15.41 -15.83
C ALA A 197 -6.17 -14.90 -16.31
N GLN A 198 -5.92 -13.59 -16.17
CA GLN A 198 -4.62 -12.99 -16.45
C GLN A 198 -4.12 -12.21 -15.23
N ILE A 199 -2.86 -12.45 -14.84
CA ILE A 199 -2.17 -11.73 -13.77
C ILE A 199 -0.88 -11.16 -14.32
N THR A 200 -0.68 -9.86 -14.13
CA THR A 200 0.54 -9.16 -14.54
C THR A 200 1.22 -8.50 -13.34
N LEU A 201 2.54 -8.33 -13.43
CA LEU A 201 3.34 -7.54 -12.49
C LEU A 201 4.16 -6.52 -13.28
N SER A 202 3.86 -5.24 -13.09
CA SER A 202 4.52 -4.12 -13.76
C SER A 202 5.59 -3.52 -12.85
N ASN A 203 6.82 -3.46 -13.33
CA ASN A 203 7.87 -2.67 -12.71
C ASN A 203 7.82 -1.24 -13.25
N GLU A 204 7.24 -0.31 -12.48
CA GLU A 204 7.13 1.10 -12.87
C GLU A 204 8.34 1.95 -12.44
N THR A 205 9.41 1.32 -11.93
CA THR A 205 10.65 2.00 -11.52
C THR A 205 11.68 2.07 -12.64
N ASP A 206 12.72 2.89 -12.44
CA ASP A 206 13.88 3.02 -13.36
C ASP A 206 14.98 1.98 -13.09
N ARG A 207 14.72 0.99 -12.24
CA ARG A 207 15.68 -0.06 -11.88
C ARG A 207 15.10 -1.43 -12.17
N ASP A 208 15.96 -2.32 -12.61
CA ASP A 208 15.58 -3.72 -12.80
C ASP A 208 15.27 -4.39 -11.44
N VAL A 209 14.29 -5.28 -11.44
CA VAL A 209 14.01 -6.19 -10.33
C VAL A 209 14.60 -7.55 -10.70
N GLU A 210 15.73 -7.87 -10.08
CA GLU A 210 16.56 -9.03 -10.44
C GLU A 210 15.94 -10.36 -10.06
N LEU A 211 15.06 -10.37 -9.03
CA LEU A 211 14.45 -11.59 -8.52
C LEU A 211 12.98 -11.37 -8.20
N VAL A 212 12.13 -12.07 -8.94
CA VAL A 212 10.71 -12.25 -8.63
C VAL A 212 10.43 -13.74 -8.67
N ALA A 213 10.25 -14.35 -7.50
CA ALA A 213 9.81 -15.74 -7.40
C ALA A 213 8.31 -15.77 -7.12
N TYR A 214 7.59 -16.64 -7.82
CA TYR A 214 6.14 -16.72 -7.68
C TYR A 214 5.62 -18.14 -7.93
N GLN A 215 4.48 -18.43 -7.33
CA GLN A 215 3.69 -19.63 -7.60
C GLN A 215 2.20 -19.29 -7.45
N ILE A 216 1.42 -19.59 -8.49
CA ILE A 216 -0.03 -19.38 -8.52
C ILE A 216 -0.69 -20.73 -8.68
N THR A 217 -1.41 -21.17 -7.64
CA THR A 217 -2.12 -22.46 -7.63
C THR A 217 -3.60 -22.21 -7.89
N TYR A 218 -4.17 -22.91 -8.85
CA TYR A 218 -5.58 -22.84 -9.20
C TYR A 218 -6.16 -24.23 -9.47
N VAL A 219 -7.47 -24.32 -9.44
CA VAL A 219 -8.21 -25.52 -9.83
C VAL A 219 -9.01 -25.23 -11.10
N GLU A 220 -8.84 -26.08 -12.12
CA GLU A 220 -9.73 -26.10 -13.29
C GLU A 220 -11.04 -26.74 -12.87
N THR A 221 -12.12 -25.98 -12.89
CA THR A 221 -13.45 -26.40 -12.48
C THR A 221 -14.50 -25.49 -13.08
N GLU A 222 -15.73 -25.94 -13.16
CA GLU A 222 -16.86 -25.10 -13.49
C GLU A 222 -17.12 -24.10 -12.35
N VAL A 223 -17.39 -22.83 -12.70
CA VAL A 223 -17.67 -21.76 -11.74
C VAL A 223 -19.17 -21.48 -11.72
N PRO A 224 -19.87 -21.55 -10.56
CA PRO A 224 -21.30 -21.26 -10.51
C PRO A 224 -21.63 -19.86 -10.99
N ALA A 225 -22.76 -19.71 -11.66
CA ALA A 225 -23.26 -18.41 -12.09
C ALA A 225 -23.41 -17.39 -10.95
N ALA A 226 -23.69 -17.87 -9.73
CA ALA A 226 -23.86 -17.04 -8.53
C ALA A 226 -22.52 -16.59 -7.90
N ALA A 227 -21.36 -17.13 -8.33
CA ALA A 227 -20.07 -16.72 -7.81
C ALA A 227 -19.71 -15.32 -8.32
N GLY A 228 -19.40 -14.39 -7.43
CA GLY A 228 -18.85 -13.07 -7.76
C GLY A 228 -17.38 -13.17 -8.17
N THR A 229 -16.90 -12.26 -9.00
CA THR A 229 -15.48 -12.10 -9.32
C THR A 229 -14.77 -11.31 -8.23
N PHE A 230 -13.51 -11.63 -7.99
CA PHE A 230 -12.71 -10.99 -6.95
C PHE A 230 -12.13 -9.66 -7.42
N HIS A 231 -12.18 -8.65 -6.55
CA HIS A 231 -11.67 -7.31 -6.81
C HIS A 231 -10.78 -6.84 -5.65
N ALA A 232 -9.78 -6.03 -5.99
CA ALA A 232 -9.02 -5.27 -4.99
C ALA A 232 -8.54 -3.94 -5.58
N GLN A 233 -8.77 -2.85 -4.84
CA GLN A 233 -8.45 -1.50 -5.30
C GLN A 233 -7.58 -0.77 -4.28
N TYR A 234 -6.45 -0.27 -4.75
CA TYR A 234 -5.58 0.62 -3.98
C TYR A 234 -6.00 2.08 -4.12
N ARG A 235 -5.97 2.80 -3.01
CA ARG A 235 -6.10 4.26 -2.96
C ARG A 235 -5.06 4.84 -2.01
N ARG A 236 -4.68 6.12 -2.22
CA ARG A 236 -3.86 6.91 -1.29
C ARG A 236 -4.22 8.38 -1.40
N ALA A 237 -4.41 9.05 -0.27
CA ALA A 237 -4.65 10.50 -0.20
C ALA A 237 -4.27 11.07 1.16
N GLY A 238 -3.86 12.34 1.17
CA GLY A 238 -3.76 13.14 2.39
C GLY A 238 -5.14 13.57 2.90
N THR A 239 -5.38 13.46 4.20
CA THR A 239 -6.68 13.81 4.80
C THR A 239 -6.85 15.30 5.06
N ALA A 240 -5.79 16.10 4.91
CA ALA A 240 -5.87 17.58 4.90
C ALA A 240 -6.81 18.08 3.80
N GLU A 241 -6.75 17.46 2.63
CA GLU A 241 -7.56 17.84 1.47
C GLU A 241 -8.92 17.15 1.46
N ARG A 242 -8.99 15.90 1.91
CA ARG A 242 -10.20 15.07 1.89
C ARG A 242 -10.37 14.23 3.15
N ASN A 243 -11.16 14.72 4.09
CA ASN A 243 -11.57 14.00 5.29
C ASN A 243 -13.10 14.00 5.40
N PRO A 244 -13.79 12.83 5.37
CA PRO A 244 -13.25 11.48 5.51
C PRO A 244 -12.46 10.97 4.29
N TYR A 245 -11.48 10.10 4.56
CA TYR A 245 -10.73 9.37 3.52
C TYR A 245 -11.64 8.35 2.84
N VAL A 246 -11.50 8.21 1.53
CA VAL A 246 -12.31 7.28 0.72
C VAL A 246 -11.52 6.01 0.47
N ILE A 247 -11.95 4.92 1.10
CA ILE A 247 -11.39 3.57 0.90
C ILE A 247 -11.88 2.98 -0.42
N LEU A 248 -13.18 3.08 -0.69
CA LEU A 248 -13.82 2.55 -1.89
C LEU A 248 -14.99 3.46 -2.29
N ASP A 249 -15.20 3.66 -3.60
CA ASP A 249 -16.28 4.49 -4.11
C ASP A 249 -16.70 4.04 -5.50
N ASP A 250 -17.95 4.37 -5.86
CA ASP A 250 -18.56 4.14 -7.17
C ASP A 250 -18.63 2.65 -7.57
N ILE A 251 -18.76 1.76 -6.59
CA ILE A 251 -19.03 0.36 -6.87
C ILE A 251 -20.52 0.20 -7.18
N LYS A 252 -20.82 -0.41 -8.32
CA LYS A 252 -22.17 -0.68 -8.79
C LYS A 252 -22.40 -2.17 -9.00
N GLY A 253 -23.63 -2.59 -8.84
CA GLY A 253 -24.03 -4.00 -8.93
C GLY A 253 -24.09 -4.67 -7.56
N ARG A 254 -24.38 -5.96 -7.57
CA ARG A 254 -24.47 -6.80 -6.38
C ARG A 254 -23.11 -7.32 -5.99
N GLY A 255 -22.79 -7.30 -4.70
CA GLY A 255 -21.50 -7.77 -4.24
C GLY A 255 -21.41 -8.01 -2.73
N ARG A 256 -20.15 -8.24 -2.32
CA ARG A 256 -19.80 -8.59 -0.94
C ARG A 256 -18.41 -8.02 -0.61
N TYR A 257 -18.36 -7.05 0.27
CA TYR A 257 -17.10 -6.52 0.78
C TYR A 257 -16.51 -7.50 1.82
N VAL A 258 -15.23 -7.83 1.66
CA VAL A 258 -14.57 -8.87 2.46
C VAL A 258 -13.31 -8.41 3.17
N GLY A 259 -12.82 -7.19 2.93
CA GLY A 259 -11.65 -6.75 3.67
C GLY A 259 -11.16 -5.34 3.40
N THR A 260 -10.48 -4.82 4.39
CA THR A 260 -9.77 -3.54 4.37
C THR A 260 -8.33 -3.75 4.82
N PHE A 261 -7.39 -3.22 4.07
CA PHE A 261 -6.03 -2.96 4.52
C PHE A 261 -5.79 -1.45 4.54
N LEU A 262 -5.20 -0.93 5.61
CA LEU A 262 -4.75 0.46 5.73
C LEU A 262 -3.25 0.52 6.04
N ALA A 263 -2.54 1.36 5.29
CA ALA A 263 -1.23 1.88 5.63
C ALA A 263 -1.40 3.36 6.00
N TRP A 264 -1.47 3.64 7.28
CA TRP A 264 -1.71 4.97 7.81
C TRP A 264 -0.41 5.62 8.25
N THR A 265 -0.08 6.77 7.67
CA THR A 265 1.03 7.62 8.11
C THR A 265 0.47 8.75 8.96
N GLN A 266 0.67 8.66 10.26
CA GLN A 266 0.29 9.68 11.23
C GLN A 266 1.31 10.83 11.20
N LEU A 267 0.85 12.05 10.95
CA LEU A 267 1.69 13.24 10.78
C LEU A 267 1.69 14.17 12.00
N GLU A 268 0.87 13.89 13.01
CA GLU A 268 0.78 14.64 14.27
C GLU A 268 0.95 13.68 15.46
N LYS A 269 1.48 14.18 16.60
CA LYS A 269 1.52 13.43 17.85
C LYS A 269 0.13 13.27 18.47
N GLY A 270 -0.07 12.20 19.19
CA GLY A 270 -1.28 11.90 19.93
C GLY A 270 -2.10 10.78 19.30
N TRP A 271 -3.20 10.45 19.93
CA TRP A 271 -4.09 9.39 19.46
C TRP A 271 -4.79 9.78 18.14
N PHE A 272 -4.81 8.87 17.17
CA PHE A 272 -5.33 9.10 15.82
C PHE A 272 -6.57 8.26 15.47
N GLY A 273 -6.98 7.36 16.35
CA GLY A 273 -7.91 6.27 16.04
C GLY A 273 -9.37 6.51 16.41
N GLU A 274 -9.84 7.75 16.59
CA GLU A 274 -11.25 8.06 16.89
C GLU A 274 -12.17 8.01 15.66
N GLY A 275 -11.59 7.88 14.46
CA GLY A 275 -12.32 7.99 13.21
C GLY A 275 -13.19 6.78 12.89
N GLU A 276 -14.47 7.05 12.59
CA GLU A 276 -15.44 6.02 12.22
C GLU A 276 -15.25 5.56 10.77
N ILE A 277 -15.25 4.24 10.54
CA ILE A 277 -15.50 3.69 9.20
C ILE A 277 -16.99 3.69 8.90
N LYS A 278 -17.35 3.95 7.63
CA LYS A 278 -18.74 4.05 7.19
C LYS A 278 -18.94 3.30 5.88
N PHE A 279 -19.99 2.49 5.82
CA PHE A 279 -20.40 1.79 4.61
C PHE A 279 -21.74 2.36 4.16
N PHE A 280 -21.71 3.04 3.03
CA PHE A 280 -22.87 3.54 2.32
C PHE A 280 -23.22 2.52 1.24
N MET A 281 -24.41 1.95 1.28
CA MET A 281 -24.81 0.90 0.37
C MET A 281 -26.28 1.02 -0.04
N ASP A 282 -26.62 0.43 -1.16
CA ASP A 282 -27.99 0.25 -1.66
C ASP A 282 -28.80 1.55 -1.78
N GLY A 283 -28.10 2.65 -2.13
CA GLY A 283 -28.68 3.98 -2.35
C GLY A 283 -28.59 4.90 -1.16
N ASP A 284 -27.81 4.56 -0.13
CA ASP A 284 -27.47 5.49 0.94
C ASP A 284 -26.82 6.76 0.39
N ALA A 285 -27.37 7.92 0.72
CA ALA A 285 -26.86 9.21 0.25
C ALA A 285 -26.13 9.98 1.36
N GLN A 286 -26.86 10.40 2.38
CA GLN A 286 -26.36 11.27 3.45
C GLN A 286 -25.79 10.48 4.63
N PHE A 287 -26.46 9.40 5.03
CA PHE A 287 -26.08 8.60 6.18
C PHE A 287 -25.78 7.15 5.74
N PRO A 288 -24.81 6.47 6.38
CA PRO A 288 -24.45 5.10 6.04
C PRO A 288 -25.40 4.09 6.69
N THR A 289 -25.57 2.93 6.08
CA THR A 289 -26.20 1.77 6.71
C THR A 289 -25.34 1.21 7.83
N ILE A 290 -24.01 1.18 7.67
CA ILE A 290 -23.09 0.73 8.72
C ILE A 290 -22.18 1.89 9.11
N CYS A 291 -22.12 2.19 10.40
CA CYS A 291 -21.25 3.19 11.00
C CYS A 291 -20.47 2.54 12.16
N GLY A 292 -19.15 2.64 12.13
CA GLY A 292 -18.29 2.21 13.23
C GLY A 292 -18.26 3.23 14.37
N THR A 293 -17.44 2.98 15.37
CA THR A 293 -17.28 3.81 16.57
C THR A 293 -15.88 4.36 16.75
N GLY A 294 -14.88 3.78 16.09
CA GLY A 294 -13.48 4.19 16.08
C GLY A 294 -12.67 3.37 15.11
N THR A 295 -11.48 3.83 14.77
CA THR A 295 -10.56 3.10 13.90
C THR A 295 -10.09 1.81 14.60
N GLU A 296 -9.70 1.89 15.89
CA GLU A 296 -9.28 0.71 16.64
C GLU A 296 -10.40 -0.32 16.80
N ASP A 297 -11.64 0.13 16.99
CA ASP A 297 -12.81 -0.72 17.10
C ASP A 297 -13.05 -1.50 15.81
N TYR A 298 -12.92 -0.81 14.67
CA TYR A 298 -13.03 -1.46 13.37
C TYR A 298 -11.98 -2.55 13.18
N PHE A 299 -10.75 -2.32 13.60
CA PHE A 299 -9.68 -3.31 13.53
C PHE A 299 -9.67 -4.30 14.70
N LEU A 300 -10.79 -4.38 15.45
CA LEU A 300 -11.03 -5.29 16.57
C LEU A 300 -10.08 -5.09 17.76
N GLY A 301 -9.58 -3.87 17.90
CA GLY A 301 -8.87 -3.40 19.07
C GLY A 301 -9.82 -2.84 20.12
N SER A 302 -9.24 -2.27 21.17
CA SER A 302 -9.95 -1.62 22.28
C SER A 302 -8.97 -0.70 22.99
N TYR A 303 -9.35 0.56 23.18
CA TYR A 303 -8.52 1.56 23.87
C TYR A 303 -7.12 1.72 23.26
N GLY A 304 -7.01 1.68 21.92
CA GLY A 304 -5.78 1.87 21.17
C GLY A 304 -5.09 0.59 20.70
N PHE A 305 -3.82 0.74 20.29
CA PHE A 305 -2.98 -0.34 19.77
C PHE A 305 -1.70 -0.49 20.60
N PRO A 306 -1.77 -1.04 21.83
CA PRO A 306 -0.65 -1.02 22.78
C PRO A 306 0.53 -1.89 22.34
N LYS A 307 0.33 -2.85 21.44
CA LYS A 307 1.37 -3.74 20.88
C LYS A 307 0.95 -4.30 19.52
N PRO A 308 1.91 -4.75 18.69
CA PRO A 308 1.59 -5.44 17.45
C PRO A 308 0.79 -6.70 17.72
N TYR A 309 -0.17 -6.97 16.86
CA TYR A 309 -0.89 -8.25 16.84
C TYR A 309 -1.26 -8.62 15.41
N SER A 310 -1.38 -9.92 15.16
CA SER A 310 -1.85 -10.47 13.91
C SER A 310 -2.70 -11.69 14.23
N THR A 311 -3.97 -11.64 13.89
CA THR A 311 -4.95 -12.71 14.12
C THR A 311 -5.59 -13.16 12.81
N MET A 312 -6.47 -14.16 12.86
CA MET A 312 -7.13 -14.70 11.67
C MET A 312 -7.87 -13.63 10.85
N TYR A 313 -8.44 -12.61 11.50
CA TYR A 313 -9.36 -11.65 10.88
C TYR A 313 -8.91 -10.20 10.97
N SER A 314 -8.00 -9.87 11.86
CA SER A 314 -7.54 -8.49 12.06
C SER A 314 -6.13 -8.43 12.61
N GLY A 315 -5.47 -7.29 12.42
CA GLY A 315 -4.17 -7.04 12.98
C GLY A 315 -3.70 -5.59 12.83
N THR A 316 -2.83 -5.19 13.75
CA THR A 316 -1.99 -4.01 13.64
C THR A 316 -0.55 -4.51 13.64
N VAL A 317 0.00 -4.70 12.44
CA VAL A 317 1.24 -5.45 12.25
C VAL A 317 2.50 -4.58 12.21
N LEU A 318 2.35 -3.29 11.93
CA LEU A 318 3.41 -2.30 11.99
C LEU A 318 2.93 -1.13 12.85
N PRO A 319 2.94 -1.27 14.19
CA PRO A 319 2.60 -0.18 15.08
C PRO A 319 3.76 0.78 15.22
N SER A 320 3.46 2.05 15.26
CA SER A 320 4.33 3.09 15.79
C SER A 320 3.89 3.47 17.21
N SER A 321 4.62 4.34 17.87
CA SER A 321 4.13 4.99 19.07
C SER A 321 3.42 6.28 18.70
N GLU A 322 2.17 6.46 19.12
CA GLU A 322 1.42 7.71 18.92
C GLU A 322 2.10 8.93 19.54
N ASN A 323 2.99 8.70 20.51
CA ASN A 323 3.76 9.73 21.21
C ASN A 323 5.16 9.95 20.64
N ALA A 324 5.58 9.16 19.63
CA ALA A 324 6.83 9.38 18.93
C ALA A 324 6.75 10.63 18.03
N ASP A 325 7.93 11.12 17.60
CA ASP A 325 7.99 12.20 16.64
C ASP A 325 7.51 11.72 15.26
N PRO A 326 6.54 12.41 14.65
CA PRO A 326 6.04 12.03 13.32
C PRO A 326 7.12 12.14 12.22
N PRO A 327 6.99 11.35 11.13
CA PRO A 327 5.86 10.50 10.77
C PRO A 327 5.86 9.15 11.47
N ASN A 328 4.68 8.71 11.94
CA ASN A 328 4.48 7.41 12.53
C ASN A 328 3.71 6.50 11.57
N PHE A 329 4.14 5.25 11.44
CA PHE A 329 3.65 4.32 10.42
C PHE A 329 2.85 3.18 11.05
N TRP A 330 1.63 3.01 10.56
CA TRP A 330 0.71 1.98 11.02
C TRP A 330 0.26 1.13 9.84
N SER A 331 0.26 -0.18 9.99
CA SER A 331 -0.30 -1.13 9.03
C SER A 331 -1.36 -1.97 9.71
N LEU A 332 -2.60 -1.86 9.23
CA LEU A 332 -3.78 -2.45 9.84
C LEU A 332 -4.55 -3.25 8.80
N TYR A 333 -5.06 -4.42 9.18
CA TYR A 333 -5.97 -5.17 8.33
C TYR A 333 -7.19 -5.67 9.09
N ARG A 334 -8.32 -5.76 8.37
CA ARG A 334 -9.56 -6.40 8.80
C ARG A 334 -10.12 -7.23 7.66
N TRP A 335 -10.39 -8.52 7.92
CA TRP A 335 -11.04 -9.42 6.98
C TRP A 335 -12.43 -9.76 7.46
N HIS A 336 -13.44 -9.44 6.66
CA HIS A 336 -14.86 -9.77 6.87
C HIS A 336 -15.17 -11.15 6.30
N ILE A 337 -14.55 -12.20 6.83
CA ILE A 337 -14.75 -13.59 6.37
C ILE A 337 -16.00 -14.19 7.03
N GLN A 338 -16.20 -13.95 8.33
CA GLN A 338 -17.34 -14.45 9.09
C GLN A 338 -18.53 -13.48 9.06
N ASP A 339 -18.26 -12.22 8.81
CA ASP A 339 -19.21 -11.10 8.82
C ASP A 339 -19.12 -10.28 7.50
N PRO A 340 -19.22 -10.93 6.32
CA PRO A 340 -19.09 -10.22 5.04
C PRO A 340 -20.21 -9.20 4.86
N ILE A 341 -19.86 -8.02 4.32
CA ILE A 341 -20.81 -6.92 4.13
C ILE A 341 -21.41 -7.03 2.73
N ASN A 342 -22.66 -7.50 2.66
CA ASN A 342 -23.39 -7.70 1.40
C ASN A 342 -24.08 -6.42 0.96
N PHE A 343 -24.07 -6.15 -0.35
CA PHE A 343 -24.79 -5.05 -0.98
C PHE A 343 -25.45 -5.53 -2.29
N GLU A 344 -26.58 -4.93 -2.67
CA GLU A 344 -27.38 -5.34 -3.83
C GLU A 344 -27.26 -4.39 -5.02
N ARG A 345 -26.88 -3.11 -4.80
CA ARG A 345 -26.88 -2.09 -5.86
C ARG A 345 -25.61 -1.27 -5.95
N ASP A 346 -25.08 -0.83 -4.83
CA ASP A 346 -23.91 0.03 -4.80
C ASP A 346 -23.23 0.01 -3.42
N LEU A 347 -21.93 0.38 -3.42
CA LEU A 347 -21.14 0.47 -2.21
C LEU A 347 -20.15 1.63 -2.29
N ARG A 348 -20.06 2.40 -1.19
CA ARG A 348 -19.01 3.36 -0.89
C ARG A 348 -18.52 3.14 0.54
N VAL A 349 -17.21 3.16 0.74
CA VAL A 349 -16.58 2.97 2.05
C VAL A 349 -15.66 4.13 2.36
N THR A 350 -15.81 4.74 3.54
CA THR A 350 -15.00 5.86 4.00
C THR A 350 -14.53 5.64 5.42
N ILE A 351 -13.42 6.28 5.81
CA ILE A 351 -12.96 6.35 7.20
C ILE A 351 -12.57 7.78 7.54
N GLN A 352 -12.94 8.24 8.73
CA GLN A 352 -12.58 9.56 9.22
C GLN A 352 -11.16 9.53 9.80
N ALA A 353 -10.38 10.58 9.59
CA ALA A 353 -9.13 10.81 10.31
C ALA A 353 -9.41 11.76 11.48
N LEU A 354 -9.59 11.19 12.66
CA LEU A 354 -9.92 11.91 13.89
C LEU A 354 -8.99 11.48 15.04
N GLY A 355 -8.66 12.45 15.88
CA GLY A 355 -7.97 12.27 17.14
C GLY A 355 -8.51 13.22 18.20
N TRP A 356 -7.77 13.43 19.28
CA TRP A 356 -8.15 14.33 20.36
C TRP A 356 -7.47 15.69 20.26
N GLY A 357 -8.26 16.75 20.44
CA GLY A 357 -7.78 18.10 20.68
C GLY A 357 -7.41 18.33 22.16
N LYS A 358 -6.66 19.39 22.43
CA LYS A 358 -6.24 19.76 23.79
C LYS A 358 -7.41 20.15 24.72
N ASP A 359 -8.55 20.51 24.12
CA ASP A 359 -9.79 20.88 24.82
C ASP A 359 -10.70 19.68 25.13
N GLY A 360 -10.24 18.45 24.87
CA GLY A 360 -11.01 17.22 25.07
C GLY A 360 -12.11 17.01 24.02
N LYS A 361 -12.03 17.72 22.88
CA LYS A 361 -12.92 17.51 21.74
C LYS A 361 -12.22 16.76 20.63
N TYR A 362 -13.01 16.15 19.74
CA TYR A 362 -12.44 15.54 18.55
C TYR A 362 -11.77 16.57 17.64
N LYS A 363 -10.64 16.18 17.08
CA LYS A 363 -9.85 16.97 16.14
C LYS A 363 -9.74 16.23 14.81
N LYS A 364 -10.04 16.89 13.70
CA LYS A 364 -9.70 16.38 12.37
C LYS A 364 -8.19 16.36 12.20
N LEU A 365 -7.65 15.24 11.72
CA LEU A 365 -6.23 15.04 11.48
C LEU A 365 -5.90 15.23 10.00
N SER A 366 -4.69 15.72 9.76
CA SER A 366 -4.12 15.91 8.43
C SER A 366 -3.08 14.83 8.14
N ASP A 367 -3.50 13.58 8.14
CA ASP A 367 -2.66 12.40 7.95
C ASP A 367 -2.63 11.95 6.48
N ASP A 368 -1.80 10.97 6.18
CA ASP A 368 -1.73 10.33 4.86
C ASP A 368 -2.18 8.87 5.00
N ILE A 369 -3.18 8.48 4.23
CA ILE A 369 -3.74 7.13 4.28
C ILE A 369 -3.62 6.49 2.90
N ALA A 370 -3.03 5.29 2.86
CA ALA A 370 -3.15 4.36 1.74
C ALA A 370 -4.01 3.17 2.16
N SER A 371 -4.76 2.61 1.23
CA SER A 371 -5.64 1.47 1.50
C SER A 371 -5.72 0.51 0.33
N VAL A 372 -6.04 -0.75 0.63
CA VAL A 372 -6.57 -1.72 -0.32
C VAL A 372 -7.92 -2.21 0.19
N ALA A 373 -8.95 -2.04 -0.61
CA ALA A 373 -10.27 -2.62 -0.40
C ALA A 373 -10.35 -3.96 -1.13
N TYR A 374 -11.01 -4.97 -0.53
CA TYR A 374 -11.19 -6.29 -1.12
C TYR A 374 -12.67 -6.65 -1.11
N TRP A 375 -13.20 -7.08 -2.30
CA TRP A 375 -14.60 -7.46 -2.42
C TRP A 375 -14.83 -8.45 -3.58
N TYR A 376 -16.01 -9.03 -3.60
CA TYR A 376 -16.54 -9.79 -4.73
C TYR A 376 -17.75 -9.06 -5.29
N GLN A 377 -17.89 -9.04 -6.61
CA GLN A 377 -19.11 -8.50 -7.24
C GLN A 377 -19.48 -9.24 -8.52
N THR A 378 -20.69 -8.97 -9.00
CA THR A 378 -21.11 -9.36 -10.35
C THR A 378 -20.53 -8.39 -11.36
N GLU A 379 -20.09 -8.92 -12.52
CA GLU A 379 -19.63 -8.10 -13.64
C GLU A 379 -20.80 -7.54 -14.48
N PRO A 380 -20.60 -6.44 -15.22
CA PRO A 380 -19.35 -5.69 -15.38
C PRO A 380 -19.08 -4.71 -14.22
N HIS A 381 -17.82 -4.46 -13.94
CA HIS A 381 -17.41 -3.40 -13.02
C HIS A 381 -17.05 -2.10 -13.73
N ALA A 382 -17.09 -0.97 -13.00
CA ALA A 382 -16.60 0.31 -13.50
C ALA A 382 -15.05 0.36 -13.47
N PRO A 383 -14.40 1.02 -14.45
CA PRO A 383 -12.94 1.22 -14.40
C PRO A 383 -12.50 1.90 -13.11
N PHE A 384 -11.39 1.42 -12.54
CA PHE A 384 -10.83 2.02 -11.33
C PHE A 384 -10.30 3.44 -11.56
N PRO A 385 -10.33 4.31 -10.55
CA PRO A 385 -9.60 5.56 -10.59
C PRO A 385 -8.13 5.31 -10.88
N LYS A 386 -7.48 6.23 -11.59
CA LYS A 386 -6.05 6.14 -11.89
C LYS A 386 -5.25 5.99 -10.60
N LEU A 387 -4.30 5.03 -10.59
CA LEU A 387 -3.34 4.90 -9.51
C LEU A 387 -2.60 6.22 -9.25
N PRO A 388 -2.29 6.57 -8.01
CA PRO A 388 -1.38 7.66 -7.69
C PRO A 388 -0.07 7.54 -8.46
N ALA A 389 0.54 8.67 -8.81
CA ALA A 389 1.81 8.68 -9.51
C ALA A 389 2.87 7.87 -8.75
N LEU A 390 3.83 7.28 -9.46
CA LEU A 390 4.91 6.49 -8.85
C LEU A 390 5.62 7.26 -7.73
N ALA A 391 5.95 8.54 -7.98
CA ALA A 391 6.59 9.39 -6.99
C ALA A 391 5.78 9.50 -5.71
N ASP A 392 4.44 9.65 -5.81
CA ASP A 392 3.56 9.74 -4.65
C ASP A 392 3.41 8.39 -3.94
N ARG A 393 3.43 7.28 -4.66
CA ARG A 393 3.41 5.94 -4.05
C ARG A 393 4.69 5.61 -3.27
N LEU A 394 5.83 6.13 -3.72
CA LEU A 394 7.14 5.89 -3.11
C LEU A 394 7.47 6.86 -1.97
N ARG A 395 6.74 7.97 -1.80
CA ARG A 395 6.93 8.88 -0.67
C ARG A 395 6.57 8.21 0.64
N ASP A 396 7.31 8.52 1.70
CA ASP A 396 6.97 8.08 3.07
C ASP A 396 5.63 8.65 3.54
N ALA A 397 5.32 9.90 3.16
CA ALA A 397 4.04 10.54 3.47
C ALA A 397 3.62 11.53 2.37
N LEU A 398 2.32 11.59 2.06
CA LEU A 398 1.70 12.67 1.31
C LEU A 398 1.29 13.76 2.32
N ARG A 399 2.04 14.82 2.34
CA ARG A 399 1.76 16.01 3.16
C ARG A 399 1.94 17.25 2.30
N PRO A 400 1.25 18.34 2.60
CA PRO A 400 1.60 19.61 2.01
C PRO A 400 3.10 19.88 2.26
N PRO A 401 3.83 20.39 1.28
CA PRO A 401 5.21 20.79 1.51
C PRO A 401 5.27 21.82 2.65
N LEU A 402 6.28 21.72 3.50
CA LEU A 402 6.55 22.75 4.49
C LEU A 402 6.89 24.04 3.72
N LEU A 403 6.08 25.06 3.84
CA LEU A 403 6.39 26.39 3.31
C LEU A 403 6.76 27.31 4.48
N LEU A 404 7.97 27.79 4.49
CA LEU A 404 8.39 28.81 5.46
C LEU A 404 7.73 30.15 5.10
N PRO A 405 6.90 30.76 5.97
CA PRO A 405 6.20 31.99 5.65
C PRO A 405 7.17 33.11 5.24
N GLY A 406 6.99 33.66 4.03
CA GLY A 406 7.84 34.72 3.50
C GLY A 406 9.20 34.26 2.98
N ALA A 407 9.42 32.95 2.83
CA ALA A 407 10.62 32.40 2.26
C ALA A 407 10.73 32.70 0.75
N ILE A 408 11.96 32.88 0.30
CA ILE A 408 12.34 32.91 -1.10
C ILE A 408 13.06 31.60 -1.36
N GLU A 409 12.43 30.71 -2.14
CA GLU A 409 12.97 29.38 -2.45
C GLU A 409 14.20 29.50 -3.36
N CYS A 410 15.32 28.91 -2.94
CA CYS A 410 16.59 29.02 -3.67
C CYS A 410 16.54 28.33 -5.03
N GLU A 411 15.83 27.20 -5.16
CA GLU A 411 15.67 26.48 -6.42
C GLU A 411 14.83 27.23 -7.46
N SER A 412 14.00 28.19 -7.00
CA SER A 412 13.23 29.09 -7.86
C SER A 412 13.93 30.43 -8.11
N SER A 413 15.07 30.68 -7.44
CA SER A 413 15.80 31.95 -7.53
C SER A 413 16.60 32.05 -8.83
N VAL A 414 16.74 33.28 -9.35
CA VAL A 414 17.55 33.56 -10.55
C VAL A 414 19.02 33.41 -10.21
N ILE A 415 19.72 32.52 -10.91
CA ILE A 415 21.20 32.38 -10.85
C ILE A 415 21.83 33.50 -11.68
N THR A 416 22.58 34.39 -11.03
CA THR A 416 23.22 35.52 -11.68
C THR A 416 24.63 35.20 -12.17
N ALA A 417 25.33 34.29 -11.48
CA ALA A 417 26.64 33.81 -11.87
C ALA A 417 26.92 32.42 -11.27
N ARG A 418 27.78 31.65 -11.91
CA ARG A 418 28.33 30.39 -11.37
C ARG A 418 29.65 30.05 -12.06
N SER A 419 30.49 29.23 -11.41
CA SER A 419 31.73 28.73 -12.04
C SER A 419 31.43 27.87 -13.25
N ALA A 420 32.33 27.90 -14.25
CA ALA A 420 32.27 27.02 -15.41
C ALA A 420 32.31 25.54 -14.95
N GLY A 421 31.38 24.74 -15.46
CA GLY A 421 31.27 23.32 -15.10
C GLY A 421 30.39 23.04 -13.86
N VAL A 422 29.98 24.03 -13.07
CA VAL A 422 29.02 23.86 -12.00
C VAL A 422 27.63 23.64 -12.58
N VAL A 423 26.97 22.53 -12.18
CA VAL A 423 25.60 22.21 -12.56
C VAL A 423 24.66 22.54 -11.37
N THR A 424 23.55 23.16 -11.66
CA THR A 424 22.51 23.51 -10.67
C THR A 424 21.18 22.97 -11.12
N GLU A 425 20.43 22.37 -10.19
CA GLU A 425 19.11 21.82 -10.46
C GLU A 425 18.22 21.91 -9.20
N SER A 426 16.92 21.91 -9.36
CA SER A 426 15.99 21.69 -8.25
C SER A 426 15.99 20.20 -7.90
N GLN A 427 16.29 19.87 -6.63
CA GLN A 427 16.26 18.51 -6.13
C GLN A 427 15.14 18.35 -5.11
N GLY A 428 14.21 17.42 -5.37
CA GLY A 428 13.17 17.04 -4.41
C GLY A 428 13.74 16.30 -3.22
N LEU A 429 13.33 16.68 -2.02
CA LEU A 429 13.83 16.18 -0.74
C LEU A 429 12.82 15.39 0.08
N SER A 430 11.59 15.23 -0.40
CA SER A 430 10.53 14.50 0.30
C SER A 430 10.89 13.05 0.67
N GLY A 431 11.83 12.41 -0.03
CA GLY A 431 12.37 11.08 0.29
C GLY A 431 13.44 11.07 1.40
N PHE A 432 13.90 12.23 1.87
CA PHE A 432 14.95 12.36 2.90
C PHE A 432 14.40 12.82 4.26
N GLY A 433 13.09 13.01 4.39
CA GLY A 433 12.43 13.45 5.62
C GLY A 433 11.80 14.84 5.50
N ASN A 434 11.69 15.54 6.64
CA ASN A 434 10.98 16.81 6.77
C ASN A 434 11.96 17.95 7.12
N GLY A 435 11.53 19.20 6.87
CA GLY A 435 12.21 20.39 7.39
C GLY A 435 12.85 21.26 6.32
N TRP A 436 12.66 20.94 5.04
CA TRP A 436 12.99 21.81 3.90
C TRP A 436 11.75 22.57 3.44
N SER A 437 11.91 23.84 3.06
CA SER A 437 10.85 24.62 2.46
C SER A 437 10.52 24.08 1.06
N GLY A 438 9.26 23.99 0.69
CA GLY A 438 8.86 23.43 -0.61
C GLY A 438 9.17 21.94 -0.83
N ASP A 439 9.70 21.21 0.18
CA ASP A 439 10.24 19.85 0.05
C ASP A 439 11.31 19.72 -1.05
N ALA A 440 12.03 20.80 -1.34
CA ALA A 440 13.08 20.85 -2.37
C ALA A 440 14.23 21.77 -1.93
N HIS A 441 15.32 21.77 -2.69
CA HIS A 441 16.38 22.76 -2.57
C HIS A 441 17.08 22.98 -3.91
N LEU A 442 17.82 24.07 -4.04
CA LEU A 442 18.78 24.24 -5.12
C LEU A 442 19.98 23.35 -4.87
N PHE A 443 20.10 22.26 -5.63
CA PHE A 443 21.25 21.39 -5.61
C PHE A 443 22.36 21.93 -6.51
N VAL A 444 23.56 22.13 -5.94
CA VAL A 444 24.73 22.68 -6.63
C VAL A 444 25.81 21.61 -6.70
N ARG A 445 26.14 21.14 -7.90
CA ARG A 445 27.18 20.16 -8.16
C ARG A 445 28.49 20.89 -8.51
N ALA A 446 29.18 21.36 -7.48
CA ALA A 446 30.54 21.87 -7.60
C ALA A 446 31.52 20.70 -7.66
N THR A 447 32.68 20.89 -8.32
CA THR A 447 33.68 19.84 -8.58
C THR A 447 35.04 20.11 -7.96
N LYS A 448 35.31 21.34 -7.57
CA LYS A 448 36.61 21.76 -7.03
C LYS A 448 36.48 22.95 -6.07
N LEU A 449 37.56 23.22 -5.34
CA LEU A 449 37.68 24.43 -4.51
C LEU A 449 37.60 25.70 -5.38
N GLY A 450 36.92 26.72 -4.85
CA GLY A 450 36.64 27.97 -5.52
C GLY A 450 35.41 27.94 -6.44
N ASP A 451 34.79 26.77 -6.67
CA ASP A 451 33.52 26.72 -7.38
C ASP A 451 32.43 27.43 -6.59
N PHE A 452 31.57 28.18 -7.29
CA PHE A 452 30.54 29.00 -6.65
C PHE A 452 29.26 29.06 -7.47
N VAL A 453 28.19 29.50 -6.77
CA VAL A 453 26.91 29.95 -7.34
C VAL A 453 26.52 31.30 -6.72
N GLU A 454 25.92 32.18 -7.51
CA GLU A 454 25.34 33.45 -7.04
C GLU A 454 23.84 33.48 -7.38
N LEU A 455 23.03 33.82 -6.36
CA LEU A 455 21.58 33.92 -6.45
C LEU A 455 21.14 35.38 -6.31
N ASN A 456 20.15 35.76 -7.10
CA ASN A 456 19.42 37.01 -6.93
C ASN A 456 18.29 36.81 -5.93
N ILE A 457 18.38 37.42 -4.77
CA ILE A 457 17.35 37.44 -3.74
C ILE A 457 16.64 38.79 -3.78
N PRO A 458 15.39 38.89 -4.27
CA PRO A 458 14.66 40.14 -4.35
C PRO A 458 14.43 40.74 -2.96
N ALA A 459 14.64 42.07 -2.81
CA ALA A 459 14.38 42.74 -1.56
C ALA A 459 12.85 42.91 -1.36
N THR A 460 12.36 42.63 -0.16
CA THR A 460 10.95 42.81 0.24
C THR A 460 10.65 44.24 0.72
N GLY A 461 11.12 45.24 -0.02
CA GLY A 461 10.96 46.67 0.29
C GLY A 461 12.27 47.39 0.63
N PRO A 462 12.26 48.71 0.89
CA PRO A 462 13.44 49.50 1.14
C PRO A 462 14.06 49.22 2.53
N GLY A 463 15.37 49.54 2.66
CA GLY A 463 16.13 49.49 3.90
C GLY A 463 16.73 48.11 4.21
N ALA A 464 17.60 48.09 5.20
CA ALA A 464 18.36 46.91 5.62
C ALA A 464 17.46 45.70 5.95
N ARG A 465 17.96 44.50 5.71
CA ARG A 465 17.32 43.23 6.11
C ARG A 465 18.34 42.32 6.77
N ARG A 466 17.91 41.61 7.79
CA ARG A 466 18.60 40.42 8.29
C ARG A 466 18.31 39.27 7.35
N ILE A 467 19.37 38.65 6.84
CA ILE A 467 19.27 37.56 5.88
C ILE A 467 19.48 36.23 6.63
N LEU A 468 18.49 35.36 6.59
CA LEU A 468 18.53 34.03 7.20
C LEU A 468 18.44 33.01 6.07
N LEU A 469 19.49 32.17 5.94
CA LEU A 469 19.55 31.11 4.95
C LEU A 469 19.17 29.76 5.62
N HIS A 470 18.36 28.98 4.96
CA HIS A 470 18.18 27.56 5.20
C HIS A 470 18.98 26.79 4.14
N ALA A 471 19.69 25.75 4.56
CA ALA A 471 20.51 24.94 3.67
C ALA A 471 20.40 23.45 4.04
N THR A 472 21.04 22.61 3.27
CA THR A 472 21.11 21.16 3.49
C THR A 472 22.51 20.75 3.86
N LYS A 473 22.64 19.79 4.79
CA LYS A 473 23.86 19.04 5.05
C LYS A 473 23.74 17.62 4.51
N ALA A 474 24.83 17.07 3.95
CA ALA A 474 24.88 15.68 3.50
C ALA A 474 26.33 15.14 3.52
N LYS A 475 26.49 13.82 3.34
CA LYS A 475 27.79 13.12 3.44
C LYS A 475 28.82 13.51 2.37
N ASP A 476 28.37 14.10 1.29
CA ASP A 476 29.17 14.50 0.11
C ASP A 476 29.19 16.01 -0.14
N TYR A 477 28.76 16.81 0.87
CA TYR A 477 28.72 18.26 0.78
C TYR A 477 30.00 18.89 1.30
N GLY A 478 30.32 20.05 0.69
CA GLY A 478 31.52 20.82 0.97
C GLY A 478 31.37 21.82 2.11
N GLN A 479 32.50 22.42 2.47
CA GLN A 479 32.55 23.60 3.34
C GLN A 479 32.38 24.84 2.47
N LEU A 480 31.42 25.72 2.86
CA LEU A 480 31.02 26.88 2.07
C LEU A 480 31.33 28.17 2.81
N ARG A 481 31.89 29.14 2.04
CA ARG A 481 31.87 30.55 2.43
C ARG A 481 30.68 31.22 1.78
N PHE A 482 29.81 31.80 2.57
CA PHE A 482 28.75 32.66 2.08
C PHE A 482 29.23 34.10 1.94
N ALA A 483 28.67 34.85 0.99
CA ALA A 483 28.85 36.28 0.88
C ALA A 483 27.53 36.94 0.43
N VAL A 484 27.25 38.13 0.94
CA VAL A 484 26.10 38.94 0.55
C VAL A 484 26.60 40.26 -0.02
N ASN A 485 26.18 40.56 -1.24
CA ASN A 485 26.64 41.77 -1.99
C ASN A 485 28.17 41.93 -2.01
N GLY A 486 28.91 40.81 -2.10
CA GLY A 486 30.37 40.74 -2.13
C GLY A 486 31.04 40.79 -0.73
N LYS A 487 30.29 40.96 0.35
CA LYS A 487 30.84 40.93 1.71
C LYS A 487 30.79 39.50 2.25
N ALA A 488 31.95 38.91 2.52
CA ALA A 488 32.09 37.57 3.06
C ALA A 488 31.52 37.48 4.49
N ILE A 489 30.95 36.32 4.81
CA ILE A 489 30.31 35.98 6.09
C ILE A 489 31.15 34.90 6.79
N GLU A 490 31.41 35.09 8.05
CA GLU A 490 32.04 34.09 8.92
C GLU A 490 31.07 33.60 10.01
N PRO A 491 31.21 32.38 10.51
CA PRO A 491 32.24 31.39 10.15
C PRO A 491 31.89 30.64 8.84
N ILE A 492 32.87 29.89 8.33
CA ILE A 492 32.66 28.96 7.20
C ILE A 492 31.61 27.94 7.62
N PHE A 493 30.64 27.72 6.74
CA PHE A 493 29.60 26.72 6.94
C PHE A 493 30.11 25.32 6.55
N ASP A 494 30.02 24.36 7.48
CA ASP A 494 30.33 22.97 7.20
C ASP A 494 29.06 22.23 6.74
N GLY A 495 29.00 21.88 5.46
CA GLY A 495 27.90 21.17 4.83
C GLY A 495 27.83 19.67 5.12
N TYR A 496 28.75 19.12 5.91
CA TYR A 496 28.75 17.69 6.20
C TYR A 496 27.69 17.28 7.22
N ALA A 497 26.99 16.18 6.92
CA ALA A 497 26.25 15.34 7.87
C ALA A 497 26.24 13.90 7.35
N ALA A 498 26.19 12.90 8.24
CA ALA A 498 26.20 11.49 7.84
C ALA A 498 24.95 11.09 7.03
N GLN A 499 23.83 11.77 7.23
CA GLN A 499 22.58 11.65 6.48
C GLN A 499 22.12 13.04 6.05
N PRO A 500 21.36 13.16 4.93
CA PRO A 500 20.78 14.43 4.53
C PRO A 500 19.93 15.04 5.65
N ALA A 501 20.17 16.29 5.99
CA ALA A 501 19.50 17.00 7.07
C ALA A 501 19.36 18.50 6.77
N PRO A 502 18.21 19.15 7.11
CA PRO A 502 18.08 20.60 7.04
C PRO A 502 18.88 21.27 8.15
N THR A 503 19.39 22.49 7.89
CA THR A 503 20.22 23.22 8.85
C THR A 503 19.43 24.04 9.89
N GLY A 504 18.16 24.34 9.61
CA GLY A 504 17.50 25.48 10.25
C GLY A 504 18.08 26.81 9.78
N ARG A 505 17.97 27.84 10.60
CA ARG A 505 18.37 29.23 10.27
C ARG A 505 19.88 29.43 10.40
N ILE A 506 20.52 29.83 9.29
CA ILE A 506 21.90 30.32 9.25
C ILE A 506 21.83 31.84 9.12
N ASP A 507 22.26 32.60 10.12
CA ASP A 507 22.23 34.06 10.12
C ASP A 507 23.40 34.61 9.30
N LEU A 508 23.10 35.22 8.18
CA LEU A 508 24.07 35.86 7.30
C LEU A 508 24.28 37.37 7.63
N GLY A 509 23.63 37.86 8.69
CA GLY A 509 23.74 39.23 9.14
C GLY A 509 22.78 40.23 8.48
N VAL A 510 22.99 41.51 8.79
CA VAL A 510 22.18 42.64 8.28
C VAL A 510 22.87 43.31 7.11
N HIS A 511 22.15 43.46 6.00
CA HIS A 511 22.64 44.04 4.75
C HIS A 511 21.63 45.01 4.13
N GLU A 512 22.17 46.00 3.42
CA GLU A 512 21.37 46.90 2.57
C GLU A 512 21.20 46.29 1.18
N PRO A 513 19.99 46.35 0.60
CA PRO A 513 19.82 45.92 -0.77
C PRO A 513 20.55 46.84 -1.75
N LYS A 514 21.09 46.30 -2.84
CA LYS A 514 21.64 47.03 -3.98
C LYS A 514 20.70 46.84 -5.16
N ASP A 515 20.21 47.90 -5.73
CA ASP A 515 19.28 47.85 -6.88
C ASP A 515 18.06 46.97 -6.62
N GLY A 516 17.49 47.06 -5.40
CA GLY A 516 16.30 46.31 -5.01
C GLY A 516 16.51 44.80 -4.77
N LYS A 517 17.75 44.35 -4.59
CA LYS A 517 18.10 42.92 -4.42
C LYS A 517 19.33 42.72 -3.54
N PHE A 518 19.51 41.47 -3.11
CA PHE A 518 20.75 40.97 -2.51
C PHE A 518 21.33 39.91 -3.44
N ILE A 519 22.66 39.93 -3.65
CA ILE A 519 23.38 38.85 -4.34
C ILE A 519 23.95 37.92 -3.27
N LEU A 520 23.39 36.74 -3.14
CA LEU A 520 23.86 35.68 -2.24
C LEU A 520 24.83 34.78 -3.01
N ARG A 521 26.09 34.73 -2.57
CA ARG A 521 27.11 33.83 -3.11
C ARG A 521 27.38 32.71 -2.13
N ALA A 522 27.44 31.48 -2.64
CA ALA A 522 27.95 30.29 -1.96
C ALA A 522 29.15 29.76 -2.70
N GLU A 523 30.33 29.73 -2.06
CA GLU A 523 31.60 29.31 -2.63
C GLU A 523 32.18 28.15 -1.83
N VAL A 524 32.63 27.10 -2.53
CA VAL A 524 33.29 25.94 -1.93
C VAL A 524 34.71 26.32 -1.52
N VAL A 525 35.02 26.27 -0.23
CA VAL A 525 36.32 26.61 0.35
C VAL A 525 37.03 25.42 1.00
N GLY A 526 36.36 24.29 1.13
CA GLY A 526 36.91 23.09 1.75
C GLY A 526 35.96 21.90 1.69
N ALA A 527 36.39 20.83 2.33
CA ALA A 527 35.56 19.67 2.63
C ALA A 527 35.83 19.15 4.04
N ASN A 528 34.81 18.63 4.70
CA ASN A 528 34.97 17.93 5.98
C ASN A 528 35.83 16.66 5.77
N ALA A 529 36.68 16.31 6.73
CA ALA A 529 37.51 15.10 6.68
C ALA A 529 36.67 13.80 6.55
N ALA A 530 35.43 13.80 7.08
CA ALA A 530 34.49 12.69 7.00
C ALA A 530 33.67 12.67 5.69
N SER A 531 33.77 13.72 4.84
CA SER A 531 33.02 13.77 3.57
C SER A 531 33.45 12.66 2.62
N THR A 532 32.46 12.04 1.98
CA THR A 532 32.63 10.93 1.02
C THR A 532 32.10 11.32 -0.36
N GLY A 533 32.45 10.56 -1.42
CA GLY A 533 31.97 10.83 -2.76
C GLY A 533 32.53 12.12 -3.36
N ALA A 534 31.65 12.99 -3.88
CA ALA A 534 32.05 14.22 -4.58
C ALA A 534 32.67 15.28 -3.67
N LYS A 535 32.33 15.33 -2.38
CA LYS A 535 32.88 16.20 -1.33
C LYS A 535 32.63 17.70 -1.44
N TYR A 536 32.13 18.20 -2.57
CA TYR A 536 31.99 19.64 -2.87
C TYR A 536 30.58 20.06 -3.24
N TYR A 537 29.60 19.14 -3.20
CA TYR A 537 28.21 19.47 -3.46
C TYR A 537 27.65 20.38 -2.36
N SER A 538 26.55 21.04 -2.67
CA SER A 538 25.81 21.83 -1.67
C SER A 538 24.32 21.88 -2.01
N GLY A 539 23.49 22.17 -1.01
CA GLY A 539 22.06 22.37 -1.13
C GLY A 539 21.64 23.66 -0.43
N LEU A 540 21.06 24.59 -1.18
CA LEU A 540 20.52 25.85 -0.67
C LEU A 540 18.99 25.74 -0.71
N ASP A 541 18.33 25.81 0.44
CA ASP A 541 16.89 25.61 0.58
C ASP A 541 16.13 26.92 0.39
N ALA A 542 16.11 27.79 1.37
CA ALA A 542 15.31 29.01 1.33
C ALA A 542 16.00 30.19 2.04
N VAL A 543 15.65 31.41 1.62
CA VAL A 543 16.11 32.66 2.23
C VAL A 543 14.92 33.40 2.86
N LEU A 544 15.05 33.80 4.11
CA LEU A 544 14.12 34.68 4.81
C LEU A 544 14.76 36.09 4.96
N LEU A 545 13.96 37.13 4.72
CA LEU A 545 14.34 38.53 4.90
C LEU A 545 13.56 39.13 6.06
N GLU A 546 14.19 39.29 7.21
CA GLU A 546 13.58 39.88 8.40
C GLU A 546 13.98 41.38 8.55
N LYS A 547 13.18 42.15 9.26
CA LYS A 547 13.61 43.49 9.68
C LYS A 547 14.74 43.37 10.68
N PRO A 548 15.74 44.25 10.67
CA PRO A 548 16.87 44.23 11.60
C PRO A 548 16.50 44.20 13.07
#